data_4fd1abeb0044bb3c59c7e5e7f947b03b
#
_entry.id   4fd1abeb0044bb3c59c7e5e7f947b03b
#
_cell.length_a   1.000
_cell.length_b   1.000
_cell.length_c   1.000
_cell.angle_alpha   90.00
_cell.angle_beta   90.00
_cell.angle_gamma   90.00
#
_symmetry.space_group_name_H-M   'P 1'
#
loop_
_entity.id
_entity.type
_entity.pdbx_description
1 polymer ?
#
loop_
_entity_poly.entity_id
_entity_poly.type
_entity_poly.pdbx_seq_one_letter_code
_entity_poly.pdbx_strand_id
1 'polypeptide(L)'
;MAVGHGHEVYWEACGNPMGRPVVFLHGGPGGGCSPTARRLFDPRRYRIILMDQRGCGRSTPHAETAHNFLANLVSDLEQLRQLMNVDKWLLCGGSWGCTLALAYAKKFSQHVSGMVLRGVFAAQDHELDWLYKAGGASRVFRREWQDYVMAIQAQRHIDAANLPTHSGQSSVLLNAYDQVLQEGTEAQVLAMARAWCTWEDALSSVYPSDPVHALQASQEEDLKCLAMAKISAHMFAHDPDLGTKGSIVPSTAQDFLTNIPGIIVQGQFDMVTPAETAWQLKQVWPLAQLRVVHTAGHSSQDPELQSALVTALDDMLTEV
;
A
#
# COMPACT_ATOMS: atom_id res chain seq x y z
N MET A 1 16.52 7.24 -10.86
CA MET A 1 16.82 8.44 -10.02
C MET A 1 17.53 7.97 -8.76
N ALA A 2 18.77 8.42 -8.55
CA ALA A 2 19.48 8.12 -7.30
C ALA A 2 18.84 8.91 -6.13
N VAL A 3 18.53 8.21 -5.05
CA VAL A 3 17.84 8.79 -3.88
C VAL A 3 18.64 8.67 -2.58
N GLY A 4 19.94 8.41 -2.71
CA GLY A 4 20.86 8.24 -1.59
C GLY A 4 20.87 6.82 -1.00
N HIS A 5 21.85 6.58 -0.13
CA HIS A 5 22.04 5.30 0.56
C HIS A 5 22.12 4.07 -0.35
N GLY A 6 22.58 4.24 -1.60
CA GLY A 6 22.70 3.17 -2.57
C GLY A 6 21.40 2.80 -3.30
N HIS A 7 20.28 3.51 -3.02
CA HIS A 7 19.02 3.28 -3.70
C HIS A 7 18.91 4.07 -5.00
N GLU A 8 18.38 3.40 -6.04
CA GLU A 8 17.95 4.01 -7.28
C GLU A 8 16.47 3.71 -7.51
N VAL A 9 15.66 4.75 -7.60
CA VAL A 9 14.22 4.65 -7.82
C VAL A 9 13.93 4.72 -9.31
N TYR A 10 13.21 3.70 -9.80
CA TYR A 10 12.65 3.71 -11.15
C TYR A 10 11.42 4.60 -11.21
N TRP A 11 11.32 5.37 -12.26
CA TRP A 11 10.13 6.15 -12.58
C TRP A 11 9.95 6.27 -14.10
N GLU A 12 8.72 6.51 -14.50
CA GLU A 12 8.37 6.78 -15.90
C GLU A 12 7.28 7.84 -15.96
N ALA A 13 7.22 8.55 -17.09
CA ALA A 13 6.16 9.48 -17.39
C ALA A 13 5.55 9.16 -18.75
N CYS A 14 4.23 9.20 -18.83
CA CYS A 14 3.49 8.98 -20.06
C CYS A 14 2.24 9.88 -20.14
N GLY A 15 1.49 9.74 -21.23
CA GLY A 15 0.33 10.60 -21.49
C GLY A 15 0.71 11.97 -22.03
N ASN A 16 -0.11 12.98 -21.75
CA ASN A 16 0.07 14.35 -22.25
C ASN A 16 1.10 15.11 -21.42
N PRO A 17 2.26 15.50 -21.95
CA PRO A 17 3.28 16.24 -21.20
C PRO A 17 2.79 17.61 -20.69
N MET A 18 1.75 18.17 -21.31
CA MET A 18 1.10 19.42 -20.88
C MET A 18 -0.19 19.18 -20.09
N GLY A 19 -0.53 17.92 -19.84
CA GLY A 19 -1.71 17.54 -19.06
C GLY A 19 -1.51 17.79 -17.57
N ARG A 20 -2.59 17.62 -16.77
CA ARG A 20 -2.54 17.73 -15.32
C ARG A 20 -1.55 16.69 -14.76
N PRO A 21 -0.53 17.12 -14.01
CA PRO A 21 0.40 16.15 -13.41
C PRO A 21 -0.29 15.28 -12.37
N VAL A 22 -0.09 13.97 -12.46
CA VAL A 22 -0.55 13.00 -11.48
C VAL A 22 0.57 12.00 -11.18
N VAL A 23 0.82 11.72 -9.90
CA VAL A 23 1.71 10.64 -9.49
C VAL A 23 0.88 9.48 -8.93
N PHE A 24 1.14 8.28 -9.44
CA PHE A 24 0.54 7.05 -8.96
C PHE A 24 1.43 6.42 -7.88
N LEU A 25 0.84 6.18 -6.71
CA LEU A 25 1.48 5.60 -5.53
C LEU A 25 0.94 4.20 -5.30
N HIS A 26 1.76 3.20 -5.62
CA HIS A 26 1.36 1.80 -5.49
C HIS A 26 1.27 1.34 -4.03
N GLY A 27 0.55 0.25 -3.82
CA GLY A 27 0.35 -0.41 -2.53
C GLY A 27 1.51 -1.31 -2.10
N GLY A 28 1.28 -2.10 -1.11
CA GLY A 28 2.21 -2.96 -0.38
C GLY A 28 2.31 -2.53 1.07
N PRO A 29 3.47 -1.95 1.54
CA PRO A 29 4.62 -1.45 0.77
C PRO A 29 5.33 -2.53 -0.05
N GLY A 30 6.08 -2.14 -1.08
CA GLY A 30 6.88 -3.09 -1.86
C GLY A 30 6.18 -3.71 -3.09
N GLY A 31 4.94 -3.31 -3.43
CA GLY A 31 4.18 -3.91 -4.52
C GLY A 31 4.66 -3.57 -5.95
N GLY A 32 5.27 -2.40 -6.14
CA GLY A 32 5.66 -1.91 -7.46
C GLY A 32 4.49 -1.44 -8.33
N CYS A 33 4.77 -0.74 -9.41
CA CYS A 33 3.77 -0.29 -10.38
C CYS A 33 3.52 -1.34 -11.46
N SER A 34 2.25 -1.73 -11.62
CA SER A 34 1.84 -2.51 -12.79
C SER A 34 1.69 -1.61 -14.02
N PRO A 35 2.01 -2.10 -15.24
CA PRO A 35 1.70 -1.39 -16.48
C PRO A 35 0.21 -1.04 -16.63
N THR A 36 -0.68 -1.79 -15.98
CA THR A 36 -2.13 -1.55 -15.99
C THR A 36 -2.53 -0.29 -15.21
N ALA A 37 -1.71 0.19 -14.27
CA ALA A 37 -1.98 1.41 -13.52
C ALA A 37 -2.17 2.64 -14.44
N ARG A 38 -1.51 2.66 -15.60
CA ARG A 38 -1.68 3.73 -16.60
C ARG A 38 -3.12 3.84 -17.12
N ARG A 39 -3.87 2.72 -17.14
CA ARG A 39 -5.25 2.66 -17.66
C ARG A 39 -6.28 3.36 -16.78
N LEU A 40 -5.90 3.74 -15.57
CA LEU A 40 -6.77 4.52 -14.70
C LEU A 40 -6.94 5.98 -15.18
N PHE A 41 -6.03 6.47 -16.00
CA PHE A 41 -5.93 7.88 -16.38
C PHE A 41 -6.23 8.10 -17.86
N ASP A 42 -6.96 9.18 -18.22
CA ASP A 42 -7.05 9.62 -19.61
C ASP A 42 -5.69 10.21 -20.07
N PRO A 43 -4.97 9.52 -20.97
CA PRO A 43 -3.64 9.94 -21.39
C PRO A 43 -3.61 11.25 -22.19
N ARG A 44 -4.78 11.76 -22.64
CA ARG A 44 -4.88 13.06 -23.33
C ARG A 44 -4.93 14.23 -22.35
N ARG A 45 -5.39 13.98 -21.11
CA ARG A 45 -5.65 15.00 -20.09
C ARG A 45 -4.63 15.00 -18.97
N TYR A 46 -3.99 13.85 -18.69
CA TYR A 46 -3.03 13.69 -17.62
C TYR A 46 -1.59 13.56 -18.13
N ARG A 47 -0.64 14.17 -17.41
CA ARG A 47 0.77 13.79 -17.39
C ARG A 47 0.94 12.78 -16.28
N ILE A 48 1.00 11.50 -16.65
CA ILE A 48 0.96 10.37 -15.72
C ILE A 48 2.39 10.02 -15.30
N ILE A 49 2.67 10.05 -14.01
CA ILE A 49 3.96 9.72 -13.42
C ILE A 49 3.76 8.46 -12.57
N LEU A 50 4.53 7.41 -12.86
CA LEU A 50 4.56 6.19 -12.08
C LEU A 50 5.96 6.05 -11.46
N MET A 51 6.02 5.66 -10.19
CA MET A 51 7.25 5.47 -9.45
C MET A 51 7.21 4.12 -8.73
N ASP A 52 8.17 3.25 -9.00
CA ASP A 52 8.41 2.09 -8.16
C ASP A 52 9.16 2.57 -6.91
N GLN A 53 8.56 2.44 -5.72
CA GLN A 53 9.17 2.86 -4.46
C GLN A 53 10.47 2.09 -4.21
N ARG A 54 11.27 2.47 -3.20
CA ARG A 54 12.55 1.80 -2.89
C ARG A 54 12.37 0.30 -2.77
N GLY A 55 13.30 -0.46 -3.30
CA GLY A 55 13.39 -1.90 -3.11
C GLY A 55 12.39 -2.75 -3.90
N CYS A 56 11.49 -2.16 -4.70
CA CYS A 56 10.47 -2.92 -5.40
C CYS A 56 10.39 -2.61 -6.90
N GLY A 57 9.68 -3.47 -7.62
CA GLY A 57 9.53 -3.33 -9.06
C GLY A 57 10.88 -3.30 -9.77
N ARG A 58 11.13 -2.18 -10.46
CA ARG A 58 12.40 -1.91 -11.20
C ARG A 58 13.38 -1.03 -10.42
N SER A 59 13.05 -0.64 -9.19
CA SER A 59 13.94 0.08 -8.28
C SER A 59 14.99 -0.86 -7.68
N THR A 60 16.19 -0.33 -7.42
CA THR A 60 17.32 -1.11 -6.90
C THR A 60 17.95 -0.47 -5.65
N PRO A 61 18.56 -1.29 -4.76
CA PRO A 61 18.63 -2.76 -4.76
C PRO A 61 17.25 -3.39 -4.49
N HIS A 62 16.96 -4.55 -5.11
CA HIS A 62 15.68 -5.22 -4.96
C HIS A 62 15.50 -5.84 -3.57
N ALA A 63 14.31 -5.68 -2.99
CA ALA A 63 13.93 -6.16 -1.65
C ALA A 63 14.85 -5.64 -0.52
N GLU A 64 15.53 -4.49 -0.73
CA GLU A 64 16.37 -3.86 0.29
C GLU A 64 15.51 -3.07 1.29
N THR A 65 15.76 -3.29 2.58
CA THR A 65 15.02 -2.66 3.68
C THR A 65 15.79 -1.54 4.37
N ALA A 66 17.12 -1.53 4.25
CA ALA A 66 17.92 -0.46 4.83
C ALA A 66 17.56 0.91 4.24
N HIS A 67 17.33 1.91 5.09
CA HIS A 67 16.91 3.24 4.67
C HIS A 67 15.64 3.26 3.80
N ASN A 68 14.73 2.33 4.04
CA ASN A 68 13.47 2.19 3.32
C ASN A 68 12.28 2.33 4.28
N PHE A 69 12.11 3.53 4.83
CA PHE A 69 11.04 3.93 5.74
C PHE A 69 10.18 5.02 5.12
N LEU A 70 9.02 5.29 5.69
CA LEU A 70 8.05 6.27 5.20
C LEU A 70 8.69 7.65 4.95
N ALA A 71 9.52 8.13 5.87
CA ALA A 71 10.20 9.42 5.73
C ALA A 71 11.13 9.48 4.50
N ASN A 72 11.80 8.36 4.16
CA ASN A 72 12.62 8.26 2.96
C ASN A 72 11.76 8.32 1.69
N LEU A 73 10.65 7.58 1.65
CA LEU A 73 9.73 7.56 0.51
C LEU A 73 9.08 8.93 0.25
N VAL A 74 8.73 9.64 1.31
CA VAL A 74 8.23 11.04 1.21
C VAL A 74 9.31 11.96 0.62
N SER A 75 10.57 11.79 1.01
CA SER A 75 11.69 12.56 0.45
C SER A 75 11.93 12.23 -1.03
N ASP A 76 11.82 10.95 -1.40
CA ASP A 76 12.00 10.50 -2.79
C ASP A 76 10.92 11.07 -3.71
N LEU A 77 9.68 11.12 -3.23
CA LEU A 77 8.58 11.76 -3.97
C LEU A 77 8.85 13.25 -4.21
N GLU A 78 9.33 13.97 -3.21
CA GLU A 78 9.66 15.39 -3.37
C GLU A 78 10.82 15.58 -4.36
N GLN A 79 11.85 14.73 -4.31
CA GLN A 79 12.93 14.75 -5.28
C GLN A 79 12.42 14.49 -6.71
N LEU A 80 11.49 13.53 -6.87
CA LEU A 80 10.88 13.24 -8.18
C LEU A 80 10.07 14.43 -8.69
N ARG A 81 9.26 15.06 -7.83
CA ARG A 81 8.48 16.25 -8.21
C ARG A 81 9.39 17.36 -8.73
N GLN A 82 10.49 17.64 -8.01
CA GLN A 82 11.46 18.65 -8.40
C GLN A 82 12.17 18.28 -9.71
N LEU A 83 12.61 17.02 -9.87
CA LEU A 83 13.23 16.51 -11.10
C LEU A 83 12.30 16.67 -12.31
N MET A 84 10.98 16.43 -12.11
CA MET A 84 9.96 16.56 -13.15
C MET A 84 9.53 18.02 -13.42
N ASN A 85 10.07 18.97 -12.65
CA ASN A 85 9.71 20.38 -12.68
C ASN A 85 8.18 20.59 -12.59
N VAL A 86 7.56 19.90 -11.63
CA VAL A 86 6.12 19.96 -11.35
C VAL A 86 5.90 20.86 -10.14
N ASP A 87 5.09 21.91 -10.26
CA ASP A 87 4.75 22.77 -9.11
C ASP A 87 3.81 22.05 -8.14
N LYS A 88 2.67 21.58 -8.67
CA LYS A 88 1.69 20.79 -7.92
C LYS A 88 1.25 19.57 -8.72
N TRP A 89 0.99 18.48 -8.05
CA TRP A 89 0.46 17.27 -8.67
C TRP A 89 -0.74 16.69 -7.91
N LEU A 90 -1.56 15.94 -8.62
CA LEU A 90 -2.57 15.08 -8.04
C LEU A 90 -1.87 13.83 -7.49
N LEU A 91 -2.19 13.43 -6.25
CA LEU A 91 -1.73 12.17 -5.69
C LEU A 91 -2.82 11.12 -5.90
N CYS A 92 -2.49 10.01 -6.56
CA CYS A 92 -3.38 8.87 -6.72
C CYS A 92 -2.77 7.68 -5.99
N GLY A 93 -3.31 7.35 -4.83
CA GLY A 93 -2.79 6.29 -3.96
C GLY A 93 -3.80 5.19 -3.67
N GLY A 94 -3.32 3.94 -3.56
CA GLY A 94 -4.13 2.82 -3.13
C GLY A 94 -3.46 2.03 -2.01
N SER A 95 -4.24 1.61 -0.98
CA SER A 95 -3.70 0.83 0.14
C SER A 95 -2.55 1.59 0.83
N TRP A 96 -1.36 0.99 0.97
CA TRP A 96 -0.15 1.68 1.39
C TRP A 96 0.12 3.00 0.66
N GLY A 97 -0.23 3.09 -0.62
CA GLY A 97 -0.11 4.35 -1.37
C GLY A 97 -0.94 5.50 -0.79
N CYS A 98 -2.01 5.21 -0.02
CA CYS A 98 -2.76 6.22 0.74
C CYS A 98 -1.94 6.74 1.92
N THR A 99 -1.26 5.84 2.65
CA THR A 99 -0.33 6.20 3.73
C THR A 99 0.72 7.17 3.23
N LEU A 100 1.38 6.83 2.12
CA LEU A 100 2.40 7.66 1.50
C LEU A 100 1.86 8.99 0.99
N ALA A 101 0.66 9.00 0.37
CA ALA A 101 0.01 10.22 -0.11
C ALA A 101 -0.31 11.19 1.04
N LEU A 102 -0.87 10.68 2.13
CA LEU A 102 -1.21 11.48 3.31
C LEU A 102 0.05 12.01 4.02
N ALA A 103 1.08 11.18 4.16
CA ALA A 103 2.36 11.59 4.75
C ALA A 103 3.05 12.67 3.90
N TYR A 104 3.02 12.52 2.57
CA TYR A 104 3.52 13.54 1.65
C TYR A 104 2.71 14.84 1.77
N ALA A 105 1.38 14.76 1.74
CA ALA A 105 0.51 15.94 1.87
C ALA A 105 0.70 16.66 3.22
N LYS A 106 0.93 15.92 4.31
CA LYS A 106 1.22 16.49 5.63
C LYS A 106 2.50 17.35 5.62
N LYS A 107 3.51 16.95 4.85
CA LYS A 107 4.80 17.63 4.79
C LYS A 107 4.85 18.70 3.68
N PHE A 108 4.15 18.49 2.56
CA PHE A 108 4.26 19.27 1.34
C PHE A 108 2.87 19.64 0.76
N SER A 109 1.92 20.03 1.60
CA SER A 109 0.54 20.36 1.20
C SER A 109 0.46 21.40 0.07
N GLN A 110 1.41 22.35 0.05
CA GLN A 110 1.51 23.39 -1.00
C GLN A 110 1.78 22.82 -2.40
N HIS A 111 2.28 21.59 -2.51
CA HIS A 111 2.58 20.90 -3.76
C HIS A 111 1.53 19.84 -4.15
N VAL A 112 0.41 19.78 -3.41
CA VAL A 112 -0.69 18.87 -3.69
C VAL A 112 -1.86 19.64 -4.31
N SER A 113 -2.28 19.25 -5.52
CA SER A 113 -3.44 19.84 -6.20
C SER A 113 -4.74 19.07 -5.93
N GLY A 114 -4.66 17.92 -5.29
CA GLY A 114 -5.78 17.06 -4.91
C GLY A 114 -5.31 15.65 -4.63
N MET A 115 -6.20 14.81 -4.10
CA MET A 115 -5.91 13.40 -3.85
C MET A 115 -7.07 12.50 -4.28
N VAL A 116 -6.76 11.35 -4.91
CA VAL A 116 -7.68 10.22 -5.09
C VAL A 116 -7.10 9.03 -4.34
N LEU A 117 -7.81 8.59 -3.31
CA LEU A 117 -7.36 7.53 -2.41
C LEU A 117 -8.29 6.31 -2.51
N ARG A 118 -7.73 5.10 -2.64
CA ARG A 118 -8.48 3.86 -2.73
C ARG A 118 -8.07 2.86 -1.64
N GLY A 119 -9.08 2.30 -0.92
CA GLY A 119 -8.80 1.35 0.15
C GLY A 119 -7.86 1.99 1.17
N VAL A 120 -8.37 2.99 1.90
CA VAL A 120 -7.55 3.83 2.78
C VAL A 120 -6.89 3.00 3.86
N PHE A 121 -5.57 3.08 3.92
CA PHE A 121 -4.72 2.49 4.94
C PHE A 121 -3.85 3.59 5.55
N ALA A 122 -3.79 3.63 6.86
CA ALA A 122 -2.99 4.60 7.62
C ALA A 122 -1.89 3.93 8.44
N ALA A 123 -1.75 2.63 8.33
CA ALA A 123 -0.80 1.79 9.07
C ALA A 123 -0.85 1.99 10.59
N GLN A 124 -2.07 2.18 11.13
CA GLN A 124 -2.29 2.29 12.57
C GLN A 124 -2.32 0.90 13.22
N ASP A 125 -2.05 0.83 14.52
CA ASP A 125 -1.97 -0.44 15.25
C ASP A 125 -3.23 -1.31 15.10
N HIS A 126 -4.43 -0.71 15.09
CA HIS A 126 -5.67 -1.46 14.93
C HIS A 126 -5.83 -2.04 13.52
N GLU A 127 -5.28 -1.40 12.48
CA GLU A 127 -5.28 -1.90 11.10
C GLU A 127 -4.27 -3.05 10.95
N LEU A 128 -3.10 -2.92 11.57
CA LEU A 128 -2.10 -3.99 11.63
C LEU A 128 -2.62 -5.18 12.45
N ASP A 129 -3.30 -4.92 13.57
CA ASP A 129 -3.96 -5.96 14.37
C ASP A 129 -5.07 -6.67 13.59
N TRP A 130 -5.84 -5.95 12.77
CA TRP A 130 -6.83 -6.56 11.88
C TRP A 130 -6.21 -7.55 10.90
N LEU A 131 -5.08 -7.20 10.30
CA LEU A 131 -4.40 -8.01 9.28
C LEU A 131 -3.56 -9.14 9.89
N TYR A 132 -2.80 -8.85 10.94
CA TYR A 132 -1.69 -9.70 11.39
C TYR A 132 -1.85 -10.22 12.82
N LYS A 133 -3.06 -10.19 13.36
CA LYS A 133 -3.41 -10.75 14.67
C LYS A 133 -4.63 -11.65 14.57
N ALA A 134 -4.68 -12.69 15.43
CA ALA A 134 -5.88 -13.51 15.54
C ALA A 134 -7.05 -12.68 16.07
N GLY A 135 -8.21 -12.78 15.42
CA GLY A 135 -9.43 -12.07 15.83
C GLY A 135 -9.89 -10.97 14.89
N GLY A 136 -9.06 -10.53 13.95
CA GLY A 136 -9.39 -9.65 12.83
C GLY A 136 -9.86 -10.44 11.60
N ALA A 137 -9.24 -10.18 10.43
CA ALA A 137 -9.51 -10.86 9.16
C ALA A 137 -9.42 -12.39 9.26
N SER A 138 -8.60 -12.90 10.16
CA SER A 138 -8.47 -14.33 10.49
C SER A 138 -9.78 -15.02 10.93
N ARG A 139 -10.81 -14.26 11.31
CA ARG A 139 -12.14 -14.81 11.62
C ARG A 139 -12.92 -15.17 10.37
N VAL A 140 -12.68 -14.46 9.29
CA VAL A 140 -13.35 -14.64 8.01
C VAL A 140 -12.57 -15.64 7.15
N PHE A 141 -11.25 -15.49 7.06
CA PHE A 141 -10.35 -16.28 6.22
C PHE A 141 -9.53 -17.24 7.08
N ARG A 142 -10.23 -18.18 7.71
CA ARG A 142 -9.60 -19.03 8.74
C ARG A 142 -8.57 -20.00 8.21
N ARG A 143 -8.78 -20.57 7.02
CA ARG A 143 -7.85 -21.52 6.41
C ARG A 143 -6.55 -20.82 6.01
N GLU A 144 -6.68 -19.73 5.30
CA GLU A 144 -5.57 -18.91 4.79
C GLU A 144 -4.75 -18.35 5.96
N TRP A 145 -5.42 -17.95 7.04
CA TRP A 145 -4.77 -17.56 8.28
C TRP A 145 -3.97 -18.69 8.93
N GLN A 146 -4.53 -19.91 8.95
CA GLN A 146 -3.78 -21.07 9.47
C GLN A 146 -2.54 -21.35 8.65
N ASP A 147 -2.65 -21.31 7.32
CA ASP A 147 -1.51 -21.51 6.42
C ASP A 147 -0.44 -20.43 6.63
N TYR A 148 -0.85 -19.16 6.80
CA TYR A 148 0.05 -18.04 7.11
C TYR A 148 0.79 -18.23 8.44
N VAL A 149 0.11 -18.65 9.49
CA VAL A 149 0.73 -18.93 10.81
C VAL A 149 1.62 -20.16 10.77
N MET A 150 1.17 -21.25 10.11
CA MET A 150 1.94 -22.49 9.98
C MET A 150 3.25 -22.28 9.23
N ALA A 151 3.31 -21.36 8.28
CA ALA A 151 4.53 -21.06 7.55
C ALA A 151 5.65 -20.60 8.50
N ILE A 152 5.38 -19.71 9.45
CA ILE A 152 6.37 -19.25 10.44
C ILE A 152 6.72 -20.33 11.47
N GLN A 153 5.73 -21.16 11.87
CA GLN A 153 5.97 -22.26 12.80
C GLN A 153 6.94 -23.29 12.22
N ALA A 154 6.77 -23.64 10.95
CA ALA A 154 7.63 -24.59 10.25
C ALA A 154 9.10 -24.13 10.18
N GLN A 155 9.35 -22.80 10.14
CA GLN A 155 10.71 -22.26 10.02
C GLN A 155 11.44 -22.14 11.36
N ARG A 156 10.73 -22.03 12.48
CA ARG A 156 11.35 -21.68 13.78
C ARG A 156 11.35 -22.76 14.82
N HIS A 157 10.72 -23.91 14.60
CA HIS A 157 10.37 -24.84 15.68
C HIS A 157 9.65 -24.13 16.86
N ILE A 158 8.95 -23.02 16.56
CA ILE A 158 8.18 -22.28 17.56
C ILE A 158 6.98 -23.13 17.92
N ASP A 159 6.88 -23.45 19.21
CA ASP A 159 5.71 -24.15 19.73
C ASP A 159 4.44 -23.32 19.43
N ALA A 160 3.49 -23.93 18.76
CA ALA A 160 2.19 -23.32 18.44
C ALA A 160 1.49 -22.72 19.67
N ALA A 161 1.78 -23.25 20.86
CA ALA A 161 1.27 -22.76 22.14
C ALA A 161 1.80 -21.36 22.51
N ASN A 162 2.94 -20.94 21.97
CA ASN A 162 3.57 -19.66 22.26
C ASN A 162 3.30 -18.57 21.24
N LEU A 163 2.65 -18.90 20.11
CA LEU A 163 2.12 -17.87 19.24
C LEU A 163 0.84 -17.29 19.86
N PRO A 164 0.68 -15.96 19.91
CA PRO A 164 -0.44 -15.33 20.60
C PRO A 164 -1.75 -15.67 19.90
N THR A 165 -2.42 -16.72 20.40
CA THR A 165 -3.69 -17.17 19.85
C THR A 165 -4.84 -16.21 20.12
N HIS A 166 -4.76 -15.35 21.15
CA HIS A 166 -5.88 -14.48 21.54
C HIS A 166 -5.52 -13.13 22.19
N SER A 167 -4.27 -12.85 22.55
CA SER A 167 -3.91 -11.63 23.30
C SER A 167 -2.58 -10.99 22.88
N GLY A 168 -1.90 -11.50 21.87
CA GLY A 168 -0.67 -10.90 21.35
C GLY A 168 -0.96 -9.69 20.46
N GLN A 169 -0.05 -8.73 20.42
CA GLN A 169 -0.07 -7.66 19.42
C GLN A 169 0.35 -8.20 18.05
N SER A 170 -0.09 -7.59 16.96
CA SER A 170 0.37 -7.87 15.59
C SER A 170 1.90 -7.90 15.49
N SER A 171 2.57 -7.06 16.26
CA SER A 171 4.03 -6.96 16.33
C SER A 171 4.75 -8.29 16.57
N VAL A 172 4.16 -9.25 17.28
CA VAL A 172 4.82 -10.55 17.52
C VAL A 172 4.95 -11.37 16.25
N LEU A 173 3.89 -11.43 15.45
CA LEU A 173 3.90 -12.17 14.18
C LEU A 173 4.71 -11.42 13.12
N LEU A 174 4.55 -10.08 13.05
CA LEU A 174 5.33 -9.22 12.17
C LEU A 174 6.84 -9.34 12.41
N ASN A 175 7.29 -9.24 13.68
CA ASN A 175 8.70 -9.43 14.04
C ASN A 175 9.21 -10.84 13.69
N ALA A 176 8.36 -11.87 13.86
CA ALA A 176 8.73 -13.23 13.51
C ALA A 176 8.92 -13.40 12.01
N TYR A 177 8.02 -12.82 11.20
CA TYR A 177 8.15 -12.79 9.75
C TYR A 177 9.39 -12.01 9.31
N ASP A 178 9.55 -10.77 9.80
CA ASP A 178 10.70 -9.94 9.47
C ASP A 178 12.02 -10.63 9.77
N GLN A 179 12.17 -11.26 10.94
CA GLN A 179 13.39 -11.95 11.28
C GLN A 179 13.74 -13.07 10.28
N VAL A 180 12.77 -13.92 9.88
CA VAL A 180 13.06 -14.99 8.89
C VAL A 180 13.31 -14.40 7.51
N LEU A 181 12.58 -13.36 7.12
CA LEU A 181 12.77 -12.68 5.84
C LEU A 181 14.13 -11.98 5.72
N GLN A 182 14.74 -11.53 6.84
CA GLN A 182 16.07 -10.90 6.84
C GLN A 182 17.22 -11.91 7.02
N GLU A 183 17.06 -12.93 7.88
CA GLU A 183 18.14 -13.79 8.35
C GLU A 183 18.05 -15.23 7.82
N GLY A 184 16.92 -15.63 7.21
CA GLY A 184 16.68 -16.99 6.74
C GLY A 184 17.51 -17.39 5.53
N THR A 185 17.57 -18.70 5.27
CA THR A 185 18.09 -19.21 3.99
C THR A 185 17.17 -18.77 2.83
N GLU A 186 17.69 -18.76 1.60
CA GLU A 186 16.94 -18.39 0.41
C GLU A 186 15.60 -19.14 0.29
N ALA A 187 15.61 -20.45 0.57
CA ALA A 187 14.39 -21.29 0.55
C ALA A 187 13.38 -20.87 1.63
N GLN A 188 13.84 -20.54 2.85
CA GLN A 188 12.99 -20.07 3.93
C GLN A 188 12.39 -18.70 3.62
N VAL A 189 13.21 -17.77 3.14
CA VAL A 189 12.79 -16.43 2.76
C VAL A 189 11.71 -16.49 1.67
N LEU A 190 11.92 -17.30 0.63
CA LEU A 190 10.93 -17.45 -0.44
C LEU A 190 9.63 -18.10 0.05
N ALA A 191 9.70 -19.10 0.91
CA ALA A 191 8.51 -19.73 1.49
C ALA A 191 7.70 -18.73 2.32
N MET A 192 8.37 -17.89 3.12
CA MET A 192 7.72 -16.83 3.90
C MET A 192 7.11 -15.75 3.03
N ALA A 193 7.82 -15.32 1.98
CA ALA A 193 7.32 -14.32 1.04
C ALA A 193 6.04 -14.80 0.31
N ARG A 194 6.02 -16.05 -0.13
CA ARG A 194 4.82 -16.65 -0.73
C ARG A 194 3.65 -16.75 0.25
N ALA A 195 3.92 -17.16 1.50
CA ALA A 195 2.88 -17.23 2.54
C ALA A 195 2.28 -15.85 2.84
N TRP A 196 3.11 -14.81 2.90
CA TRP A 196 2.69 -13.43 3.03
C TRP A 196 1.74 -12.99 1.91
N CYS A 197 2.19 -13.14 0.65
CA CYS A 197 1.38 -12.78 -0.51
C CYS A 197 0.07 -13.58 -0.59
N THR A 198 0.12 -14.89 -0.34
CA THR A 198 -1.09 -15.72 -0.34
C THR A 198 -2.12 -15.24 0.69
N TRP A 199 -1.67 -14.83 1.87
CA TRP A 199 -2.54 -14.26 2.90
C TRP A 199 -3.19 -12.94 2.43
N GLU A 200 -2.40 -11.98 1.94
CA GLU A 200 -2.93 -10.69 1.49
C GLU A 200 -3.81 -10.81 0.24
N ASP A 201 -3.46 -11.68 -0.69
CA ASP A 201 -4.25 -11.93 -1.90
C ASP A 201 -5.62 -12.52 -1.55
N ALA A 202 -5.70 -13.40 -0.56
CA ALA A 202 -6.97 -13.97 -0.10
C ALA A 202 -7.94 -12.90 0.43
N LEU A 203 -7.41 -11.81 1.01
CA LEU A 203 -8.22 -10.70 1.54
C LEU A 203 -8.60 -9.66 0.46
N SER A 204 -7.92 -9.68 -0.69
CA SER A 204 -7.92 -8.54 -1.62
C SER A 204 -9.14 -8.46 -2.52
N SER A 205 -9.70 -9.59 -2.96
CA SER A 205 -10.81 -9.61 -3.94
C SER A 205 -12.03 -10.34 -3.43
N VAL A 206 -13.21 -9.86 -3.81
CA VAL A 206 -14.48 -10.58 -3.63
C VAL A 206 -14.67 -11.67 -4.66
N TYR A 207 -13.88 -11.66 -5.71
CA TYR A 207 -13.89 -12.70 -6.74
C TYR A 207 -12.92 -13.82 -6.38
N PRO A 208 -13.33 -15.11 -6.54
CA PRO A 208 -12.43 -16.22 -6.26
C PRO A 208 -11.17 -16.12 -7.14
N SER A 209 -10.00 -16.19 -6.51
CA SER A 209 -8.76 -16.43 -7.24
C SER A 209 -8.74 -17.87 -7.74
N ASP A 210 -8.27 -18.10 -8.97
CA ASP A 210 -8.11 -19.46 -9.50
C ASP A 210 -6.99 -20.16 -8.72
N PRO A 211 -7.28 -21.25 -7.97
CA PRO A 211 -6.28 -21.94 -7.17
C PRO A 211 -5.16 -22.59 -8.01
N VAL A 212 -5.35 -22.70 -9.33
CA VAL A 212 -4.32 -23.26 -10.24
C VAL A 212 -3.16 -22.28 -10.43
N HIS A 213 -3.39 -20.96 -10.37
CA HIS A 213 -2.32 -19.96 -10.46
C HIS A 213 -1.40 -19.94 -9.24
N ALA A 214 -1.89 -20.32 -8.07
CA ALA A 214 -1.09 -20.34 -6.83
C ALA A 214 0.02 -21.43 -6.82
N LEU A 215 -0.10 -22.44 -7.68
CA LEU A 215 0.82 -23.60 -7.69
C LEU A 215 2.00 -23.46 -8.67
N GLN A 216 2.01 -22.45 -9.55
CA GLN A 216 3.04 -22.23 -10.57
C GLN A 216 3.47 -20.75 -10.60
N ALA A 217 3.91 -20.25 -9.43
CA ALA A 217 4.45 -18.88 -9.39
C ALA A 217 5.65 -18.74 -10.35
N SER A 218 5.60 -17.76 -11.22
CA SER A 218 6.73 -17.40 -12.07
C SER A 218 7.85 -16.76 -11.25
N GLN A 219 9.06 -16.75 -11.78
CA GLN A 219 10.18 -16.06 -11.13
C GLN A 219 9.86 -14.56 -10.88
N GLU A 220 9.09 -13.94 -11.74
CA GLU A 220 8.67 -12.54 -11.59
C GLU A 220 7.71 -12.37 -10.40
N GLU A 221 6.78 -13.30 -10.20
CA GLU A 221 5.88 -13.32 -9.04
C GLU A 221 6.63 -13.55 -7.74
N ASP A 222 7.61 -14.45 -7.74
CA ASP A 222 8.48 -14.71 -6.58
C ASP A 222 9.27 -13.45 -6.19
N LEU A 223 9.85 -12.73 -7.16
CA LEU A 223 10.55 -11.47 -6.90
C LEU A 223 9.60 -10.40 -6.35
N LYS A 224 8.40 -10.29 -6.90
CA LYS A 224 7.37 -9.36 -6.38
C LYS A 224 6.97 -9.71 -4.96
N CYS A 225 6.70 -10.98 -4.66
CA CYS A 225 6.36 -11.44 -3.32
C CYS A 225 7.51 -11.19 -2.33
N LEU A 226 8.75 -11.43 -2.77
CA LEU A 226 9.93 -11.19 -1.95
C LEU A 226 10.05 -9.71 -1.53
N ALA A 227 9.94 -8.79 -2.48
CA ALA A 227 10.00 -7.36 -2.19
C ALA A 227 8.84 -6.93 -1.26
N MET A 228 7.61 -7.37 -1.58
CA MET A 228 6.42 -7.02 -0.82
C MET A 228 6.51 -7.53 0.62
N ALA A 229 6.84 -8.80 0.84
CA ALA A 229 6.92 -9.38 2.17
C ALA A 229 8.06 -8.77 3.01
N LYS A 230 9.28 -8.65 2.45
CA LYS A 230 10.44 -8.10 3.18
C LYS A 230 10.21 -6.64 3.58
N ILE A 231 9.76 -5.82 2.64
CA ILE A 231 9.57 -4.40 2.88
C ILE A 231 8.38 -4.16 3.82
N SER A 232 7.25 -4.85 3.61
CA SER A 232 6.07 -4.70 4.47
C SER A 232 6.36 -5.14 5.90
N ALA A 233 6.90 -6.35 6.11
CA ALA A 233 7.18 -6.86 7.44
C ALA A 233 8.16 -5.94 8.20
N HIS A 234 9.22 -5.48 7.52
CA HIS A 234 10.21 -4.58 8.10
C HIS A 234 9.62 -3.20 8.47
N MET A 235 8.91 -2.57 7.55
CA MET A 235 8.29 -1.27 7.82
C MET A 235 7.26 -1.35 8.95
N PHE A 236 6.35 -2.32 8.90
CA PHE A 236 5.31 -2.45 9.92
C PHE A 236 5.86 -2.81 11.31
N ALA A 237 7.02 -3.48 11.37
CA ALA A 237 7.68 -3.79 12.64
C ALA A 237 8.53 -2.63 13.19
N HIS A 238 9.16 -1.83 12.35
CA HIS A 238 10.27 -0.95 12.76
C HIS A 238 10.13 0.52 12.39
N ASP A 239 9.23 0.90 11.48
CA ASP A 239 9.13 2.30 11.06
C ASP A 239 8.55 3.16 12.21
N PRO A 240 9.30 4.17 12.68
CA PRO A 240 8.88 5.00 13.81
C PRO A 240 7.73 5.95 13.48
N ASP A 241 7.46 6.18 12.19
CA ASP A 241 6.42 7.07 11.71
C ASP A 241 5.07 6.35 11.51
N LEU A 242 5.01 5.04 11.78
CA LEU A 242 3.79 4.21 11.70
C LEU A 242 3.24 3.88 13.10
N GLY A 243 2.03 3.33 13.13
CA GLY A 243 1.33 2.97 14.36
C GLY A 243 0.80 4.18 15.13
N THR A 244 0.57 3.99 16.44
CA THR A 244 0.03 5.04 17.33
C THR A 244 0.95 6.23 17.50
N LYS A 245 2.27 6.05 17.31
CA LYS A 245 3.27 7.11 17.44
C LYS A 245 3.28 8.05 16.24
N GLY A 246 2.88 7.56 15.06
CA GLY A 246 2.96 8.28 13.79
C GLY A 246 1.61 8.50 13.11
N SER A 247 0.50 8.70 13.85
CA SER A 247 -0.84 8.84 13.22
C SER A 247 -0.83 9.79 12.02
N ILE A 248 -1.06 9.20 10.85
CA ILE A 248 -1.11 9.90 9.56
C ILE A 248 -2.51 10.47 9.34
N VAL A 249 -3.55 9.77 9.82
CA VAL A 249 -4.92 10.29 9.86
C VAL A 249 -5.03 11.21 11.07
N PRO A 250 -5.27 12.49 10.86
CA PRO A 250 -5.40 13.43 11.96
C PRO A 250 -6.65 13.11 12.80
N SER A 251 -6.58 13.33 14.11
CA SER A 251 -7.73 13.17 15.01
C SER A 251 -8.77 14.28 14.88
N THR A 252 -8.41 15.38 14.25
CA THR A 252 -9.26 16.55 13.98
C THR A 252 -8.96 17.10 12.60
N ALA A 253 -9.85 17.94 12.05
CA ALA A 253 -9.58 18.66 10.81
C ALA A 253 -8.26 19.44 10.94
N GLN A 254 -7.25 18.99 10.21
CA GLN A 254 -5.91 19.56 10.27
C GLN A 254 -5.68 20.47 9.05
N ASP A 255 -4.90 21.50 9.23
CA ASP A 255 -4.63 22.53 8.24
C ASP A 255 -4.19 21.99 6.88
N PHE A 256 -3.44 20.88 6.85
CA PHE A 256 -2.93 20.34 5.58
C PHE A 256 -4.01 19.74 4.67
N LEU A 257 -5.15 19.26 5.22
CA LEU A 257 -6.28 18.70 4.45
C LEU A 257 -7.34 19.76 4.11
N THR A 258 -7.35 20.88 4.79
CA THR A 258 -8.45 21.86 4.71
C THR A 258 -8.71 22.38 3.30
N ASN A 259 -7.64 22.59 2.53
CA ASN A 259 -7.72 23.19 1.20
C ASN A 259 -7.37 22.22 0.05
N ILE A 260 -7.22 20.93 0.34
CA ILE A 260 -6.92 19.92 -0.67
C ILE A 260 -8.21 19.23 -1.07
N PRO A 261 -8.68 19.31 -2.33
CA PRO A 261 -9.83 18.54 -2.80
C PRO A 261 -9.47 17.05 -2.85
N GLY A 262 -10.45 16.17 -2.56
CA GLY A 262 -10.19 14.75 -2.55
C GLY A 262 -11.38 13.86 -2.81
N ILE A 263 -11.09 12.67 -3.33
CA ILE A 263 -12.07 11.60 -3.51
C ILE A 263 -11.50 10.32 -2.89
N ILE A 264 -12.24 9.74 -1.97
CA ILE A 264 -11.94 8.45 -1.36
C ILE A 264 -12.84 7.41 -2.02
N VAL A 265 -12.27 6.37 -2.61
CA VAL A 265 -12.98 5.24 -3.22
C VAL A 265 -12.74 4.01 -2.36
N GLN A 266 -13.81 3.42 -1.80
CA GLN A 266 -13.72 2.35 -0.83
C GLN A 266 -14.62 1.18 -1.23
N GLY A 267 -14.07 -0.03 -1.32
CA GLY A 267 -14.88 -1.23 -1.49
C GLY A 267 -15.64 -1.58 -0.19
N GLN A 268 -16.92 -1.94 -0.33
CA GLN A 268 -17.76 -2.33 0.82
C GLN A 268 -17.21 -3.58 1.53
N PHE A 269 -16.67 -4.52 0.75
CA PHE A 269 -16.13 -5.80 1.22
C PHE A 269 -14.61 -5.83 1.26
N ASP A 270 -13.98 -4.66 1.44
CA ASP A 270 -12.54 -4.56 1.59
C ASP A 270 -12.11 -5.20 2.92
N MET A 271 -11.43 -6.35 2.83
CA MET A 271 -10.95 -7.11 3.99
C MET A 271 -9.47 -6.87 4.29
N VAL A 272 -8.77 -6.14 3.41
CA VAL A 272 -7.40 -5.66 3.68
C VAL A 272 -7.45 -4.37 4.51
N THR A 273 -8.21 -3.39 4.02
CA THR A 273 -8.38 -2.09 4.67
C THR A 273 -9.87 -1.79 4.86
N PRO A 274 -10.49 -2.31 5.93
CA PRO A 274 -11.90 -2.08 6.21
C PRO A 274 -12.26 -0.59 6.20
N ALA A 275 -13.50 -0.28 5.82
CA ALA A 275 -13.97 1.08 5.54
C ALA A 275 -13.88 2.06 6.72
N GLU A 276 -13.54 1.58 7.92
CA GLU A 276 -13.47 2.39 9.15
C GLU A 276 -12.49 3.56 9.00
N THR A 277 -11.26 3.30 8.54
CA THR A 277 -10.24 4.35 8.34
C THR A 277 -10.65 5.34 7.25
N ALA A 278 -11.30 4.86 6.18
CA ALA A 278 -11.84 5.75 5.14
C ALA A 278 -12.93 6.69 5.68
N TRP A 279 -13.80 6.19 6.55
CA TRP A 279 -14.81 6.98 7.25
C TRP A 279 -14.18 8.00 8.20
N GLN A 280 -13.21 7.59 9.01
CA GLN A 280 -12.49 8.48 9.93
C GLN A 280 -11.79 9.60 9.16
N LEU A 281 -11.08 9.27 8.07
CA LEU A 281 -10.44 10.26 7.22
C LEU A 281 -11.44 11.26 6.62
N LYS A 282 -12.61 10.77 6.14
CA LYS A 282 -13.66 11.66 5.61
C LYS A 282 -14.16 12.66 6.65
N GLN A 283 -14.26 12.30 7.92
CA GLN A 283 -14.73 13.20 8.97
C GLN A 283 -13.80 14.39 9.19
N VAL A 284 -12.50 14.22 8.96
CA VAL A 284 -11.46 15.23 9.18
C VAL A 284 -10.97 15.90 7.89
N TRP A 285 -11.53 15.53 6.75
CA TRP A 285 -11.15 16.08 5.44
C TRP A 285 -12.35 16.79 4.79
N PRO A 286 -12.50 18.11 4.99
CA PRO A 286 -13.70 18.87 4.59
C PRO A 286 -14.06 18.74 3.12
N LEU A 287 -13.06 18.86 2.23
CA LEU A 287 -13.24 18.84 0.77
C LEU A 287 -13.21 17.43 0.17
N ALA A 288 -13.15 16.36 0.97
CA ALA A 288 -13.19 15.01 0.43
C ALA A 288 -14.62 14.53 0.17
N GLN A 289 -14.80 13.70 -0.85
CA GLN A 289 -15.99 12.87 -1.08
C GLN A 289 -15.64 11.42 -0.75
N LEU A 290 -16.51 10.70 -0.05
CA LEU A 290 -16.37 9.26 0.14
C LEU A 290 -17.36 8.53 -0.78
N ARG A 291 -16.84 7.66 -1.64
CA ARG A 291 -17.58 6.83 -2.60
C ARG A 291 -17.41 5.36 -2.23
N VAL A 292 -18.46 4.75 -1.71
CA VAL A 292 -18.46 3.33 -1.34
C VAL A 292 -18.96 2.51 -2.53
N VAL A 293 -18.16 1.53 -2.96
CA VAL A 293 -18.50 0.59 -4.03
C VAL A 293 -19.04 -0.69 -3.39
N HIS A 294 -20.35 -0.87 -3.44
CA HIS A 294 -21.08 -1.89 -2.64
C HIS A 294 -20.80 -3.34 -3.05
N THR A 295 -20.19 -3.58 -4.21
CA THR A 295 -19.92 -4.93 -4.76
C THR A 295 -18.44 -5.27 -4.81
N ALA A 296 -17.55 -4.37 -4.36
CA ALA A 296 -16.11 -4.51 -4.51
C ALA A 296 -15.39 -4.80 -3.17
N GLY A 297 -14.23 -5.44 -3.29
CA GLY A 297 -13.25 -5.64 -2.24
C GLY A 297 -12.15 -4.59 -2.24
N HIS A 298 -10.92 -5.05 -1.97
CA HIS A 298 -9.72 -4.20 -1.94
C HIS A 298 -9.11 -4.02 -3.33
N SER A 299 -9.19 -5.04 -4.20
CA SER A 299 -8.44 -5.06 -5.45
C SER A 299 -8.86 -3.97 -6.43
N SER A 300 -7.90 -3.15 -6.89
CA SER A 300 -8.14 -2.20 -7.99
C SER A 300 -8.43 -2.88 -9.33
N GLN A 301 -8.36 -4.22 -9.39
CA GLN A 301 -8.75 -5.01 -10.56
C GLN A 301 -10.22 -5.44 -10.50
N ASP A 302 -10.89 -5.30 -9.36
CA ASP A 302 -12.35 -5.49 -9.28
C ASP A 302 -13.01 -4.48 -10.22
N PRO A 303 -13.81 -4.91 -11.23
CA PRO A 303 -14.25 -4.04 -12.32
C PRO A 303 -15.01 -2.80 -11.86
N GLU A 304 -15.85 -2.95 -10.83
CA GLU A 304 -16.65 -1.87 -10.27
C GLU A 304 -15.77 -0.86 -9.53
N LEU A 305 -14.74 -1.34 -8.82
CA LEU A 305 -13.79 -0.47 -8.12
C LEU A 305 -12.91 0.28 -9.12
N GLN A 306 -12.46 -0.41 -10.18
CA GLN A 306 -11.70 0.22 -11.27
C GLN A 306 -12.52 1.31 -11.96
N SER A 307 -13.80 1.03 -12.28
CA SER A 307 -14.70 2.01 -12.88
C SER A 307 -14.91 3.24 -11.99
N ALA A 308 -15.10 3.02 -10.68
CA ALA A 308 -15.23 4.10 -9.71
C ALA A 308 -13.96 4.95 -9.58
N LEU A 309 -12.78 4.33 -9.67
CA LEU A 309 -11.50 5.04 -9.68
C LEU A 309 -11.31 5.91 -10.93
N VAL A 310 -11.62 5.37 -12.11
CA VAL A 310 -11.56 6.13 -13.37
C VAL A 310 -12.49 7.34 -13.29
N THR A 311 -13.74 7.13 -12.84
CA THR A 311 -14.71 8.23 -12.65
C THR A 311 -14.19 9.26 -11.66
N ALA A 312 -13.61 8.84 -10.53
CA ALA A 312 -13.05 9.76 -9.54
C ALA A 312 -11.90 10.61 -10.11
N LEU A 313 -11.04 10.01 -10.93
CA LEU A 313 -9.96 10.72 -11.61
C LEU A 313 -10.48 11.70 -12.66
N ASP A 314 -11.53 11.34 -13.41
CA ASP A 314 -12.16 12.24 -14.39
C ASP A 314 -12.83 13.43 -13.69
N ASP A 315 -13.51 13.21 -12.56
CA ASP A 315 -14.13 14.29 -11.77
C ASP A 315 -13.09 15.26 -11.22
N MET A 316 -11.93 14.76 -10.76
CA MET A 316 -10.83 15.61 -10.32
C MET A 316 -10.27 16.53 -11.41
N LEU A 317 -10.54 16.28 -12.69
CA LEU A 317 -10.15 17.17 -13.78
C LEU A 317 -11.11 18.35 -13.93
N THR A 318 -12.32 18.26 -13.37
CA THR A 318 -13.38 19.28 -13.53
C THR A 318 -13.53 20.19 -12.31
N GLU A 319 -12.99 19.78 -11.14
CA GLU A 319 -13.13 20.51 -9.87
C GLU A 319 -12.06 21.61 -9.64
N VAL A 320 -11.30 22.03 -10.67
CA VAL A 320 -10.24 23.06 -10.56
C VAL A 320 -10.55 24.26 -11.45
#